data_6cdb08423cfbebefa5fa2733cee50172
#
_entry.id   6cdb08423cfbebefa5fa2733cee50172
#
_cell.length_a   1.000
_cell.length_b   1.000
_cell.length_c   1.000
_cell.angle_alpha   90.00
_cell.angle_beta   90.00
_cell.angle_gamma   90.00
#
_symmetry.space_group_name_H-M   'P 1'
#
loop_
_entity.id
_entity.type
_entity.pdbx_description
1 polymer ?
#
loop_
_entity_poly.entity_id
_entity_poly.type
_entity_poly.pdbx_seq_one_letter_code
_entity_poly.pdbx_strand_id
1 'polypeptide(L)'
;MALQSYNPTSPGRRTLVSVSREGLWKGRPEKTLTEGLSSKGGRNNNGRITTRRRGGGHKKRYRKLDFKRSRWDISATVERLEYDPNRSAFIALIKYEDGELAYIIAPQRLMPGDKVIAGEKVDVKPGNAMPMTNIPVGTIIHNVEMKVGAGGQIARSAGTSVQLVAKDQGYAQLRMASGEIRIVRAECMATIGAVSNQDKANIKLGKAGRKRWLGKRPSVRGVAMNPVDHPHGGGEGRTSGGRHPVTPWGVSTKGKRTRNNKRTNKLIIRRRKK
;
A
#
# COMPACT_ATOMS: atom_id res chain seq x y z
N MET A 1 -1.31 -5.51 16.62
CA MET A 1 -2.69 -5.07 16.88
C MET A 1 -3.61 -6.25 16.67
N ALA A 2 -4.66 -6.38 17.49
CA ALA A 2 -5.56 -7.52 17.42
C ALA A 2 -6.71 -7.28 16.44
N LEU A 3 -7.24 -8.35 15.87
CA LEU A 3 -8.51 -8.33 15.15
C LEU A 3 -9.66 -8.25 16.15
N GLN A 4 -10.64 -7.42 15.85
CA GLN A 4 -11.84 -7.23 16.65
C GLN A 4 -13.05 -7.78 15.89
N SER A 5 -13.71 -8.77 16.46
CA SER A 5 -15.02 -9.27 16.03
C SER A 5 -16.14 -8.62 16.86
N TYR A 6 -17.36 -8.74 16.41
CA TYR A 6 -18.51 -8.08 17.02
C TYR A 6 -19.65 -9.08 17.23
N ASN A 7 -20.44 -8.88 18.25
CA ASN A 7 -21.65 -9.66 18.48
C ASN A 7 -22.61 -9.55 17.27
N PRO A 8 -23.26 -10.64 16.86
CA PRO A 8 -24.08 -10.70 15.65
C PRO A 8 -25.47 -10.06 15.86
N THR A 9 -25.52 -8.84 16.37
CA THR A 9 -26.76 -8.11 16.67
C THR A 9 -27.49 -7.58 15.44
N SER A 10 -26.84 -7.62 14.26
CA SER A 10 -27.44 -7.25 12.98
C SER A 10 -26.72 -7.97 11.83
N PRO A 11 -27.37 -8.10 10.61
CA PRO A 11 -26.73 -8.74 9.47
C PRO A 11 -25.36 -8.15 9.11
N GLY A 12 -25.20 -6.83 9.24
CA GLY A 12 -23.94 -6.16 8.96
C GLY A 12 -22.84 -6.36 10.00
N ARG A 13 -23.21 -6.74 11.25
CA ARG A 13 -22.27 -7.03 12.32
C ARG A 13 -21.87 -8.51 12.37
N ARG A 14 -22.73 -9.42 11.94
CA ARG A 14 -22.51 -10.88 11.98
C ARG A 14 -21.14 -11.32 11.43
N THR A 15 -20.72 -10.73 10.33
CA THR A 15 -19.47 -11.08 9.66
C THR A 15 -18.42 -9.97 9.72
N LEU A 16 -18.66 -8.93 10.52
CA LEU A 16 -17.76 -7.79 10.62
C LEU A 16 -16.51 -8.19 11.40
N VAL A 17 -15.34 -7.96 10.81
CA VAL A 17 -14.04 -8.04 11.49
C VAL A 17 -13.28 -6.75 11.18
N SER A 18 -12.82 -6.05 12.19
CA SER A 18 -12.01 -4.85 12.05
C SER A 18 -10.67 -5.00 12.77
N VAL A 19 -9.73 -4.13 12.45
CA VAL A 19 -8.48 -4.01 13.23
C VAL A 19 -8.72 -3.08 14.39
N SER A 20 -8.30 -3.46 15.60
CA SER A 20 -8.28 -2.57 16.77
C SER A 20 -7.43 -1.34 16.47
N ARG A 21 -7.88 -0.19 16.92
CA ARG A 21 -7.17 1.08 16.82
C ARG A 21 -6.65 1.56 18.18
N GLU A 22 -6.54 0.65 19.13
CA GLU A 22 -5.90 0.92 20.40
C GLU A 22 -4.44 1.31 20.18
N GLY A 23 -3.96 2.28 20.93
CA GLY A 23 -2.62 2.85 20.77
C GLY A 23 -2.45 3.82 19.59
N LEU A 24 -3.50 4.05 18.78
CA LEU A 24 -3.47 5.11 17.75
C LEU A 24 -4.08 6.40 18.30
N TRP A 25 -3.51 7.51 17.85
CA TRP A 25 -4.01 8.84 18.14
C TRP A 25 -5.46 9.00 17.66
N LYS A 26 -6.34 9.47 18.55
CA LYS A 26 -7.77 9.68 18.29
C LYS A 26 -8.10 11.11 17.87
N GLY A 27 -7.17 12.03 18.04
CA GLY A 27 -7.33 13.45 17.71
C GLY A 27 -7.21 13.76 16.23
N ARG A 28 -7.14 15.06 15.92
CA ARG A 28 -6.97 15.56 14.55
C ARG A 28 -5.51 15.35 14.09
N PRO A 29 -5.29 15.12 12.78
CA PRO A 29 -3.94 15.08 12.22
C PRO A 29 -3.30 16.48 12.25
N GLU A 30 -1.98 16.52 12.13
CA GLU A 30 -1.24 17.78 12.05
C GLU A 30 -1.71 18.60 10.84
N LYS A 31 -2.12 19.85 11.09
CA LYS A 31 -2.77 20.69 10.08
C LYS A 31 -1.80 21.08 8.96
N THR A 32 -0.58 21.40 9.30
CA THR A 32 0.50 21.85 8.39
C THR A 32 0.89 20.75 7.40
N LEU A 33 0.81 19.48 7.83
CA LEU A 33 1.14 18.29 7.04
C LEU A 33 -0.09 17.68 6.34
N THR A 34 -1.23 18.39 6.30
CA THR A 34 -2.45 17.89 5.64
C THR A 34 -2.97 18.85 4.60
N GLU A 35 -3.52 18.29 3.53
CA GLU A 35 -4.17 19.06 2.46
C GLU A 35 -5.50 18.43 2.04
N GLY A 36 -6.33 19.22 1.37
CA GLY A 36 -7.59 18.74 0.81
C GLY A 36 -7.37 17.72 -0.31
N LEU A 37 -8.17 16.66 -0.32
CA LEU A 37 -8.14 15.64 -1.37
C LEU A 37 -9.47 15.61 -2.11
N SER A 38 -9.51 16.13 -3.34
CA SER A 38 -10.67 16.02 -4.22
C SER A 38 -10.74 14.66 -4.90
N SER A 39 -11.96 14.14 -5.07
CA SER A 39 -12.19 12.87 -5.76
C SER A 39 -12.49 13.11 -7.24
N LYS A 40 -11.69 12.51 -8.12
CA LYS A 40 -11.90 12.57 -9.58
C LYS A 40 -12.93 11.55 -10.10
N GLY A 41 -13.49 10.69 -9.24
CA GLY A 41 -14.49 9.69 -9.63
C GLY A 41 -14.02 8.70 -10.70
N GLY A 42 -12.72 8.42 -10.80
CA GLY A 42 -12.14 7.53 -11.82
C GLY A 42 -12.00 8.15 -13.21
N ARG A 43 -12.08 9.47 -13.32
CA ARG A 43 -11.93 10.21 -14.60
C ARG A 43 -10.47 10.61 -14.82
N ASN A 44 -10.06 10.62 -16.07
CA ASN A 44 -8.75 11.11 -16.52
C ASN A 44 -8.74 12.65 -16.69
N ASN A 45 -7.66 13.19 -17.27
CA ASN A 45 -7.53 14.61 -17.60
C ASN A 45 -8.59 15.10 -18.62
N ASN A 46 -9.07 14.23 -19.51
CA ASN A 46 -10.10 14.54 -20.50
C ASN A 46 -11.53 14.34 -19.97
N GLY A 47 -11.71 14.12 -18.67
CA GLY A 47 -13.02 13.90 -18.04
C GLY A 47 -13.65 12.52 -18.30
N ARG A 48 -13.00 11.64 -19.08
CA ARG A 48 -13.51 10.30 -19.40
C ARG A 48 -13.23 9.31 -18.28
N ILE A 49 -14.17 8.41 -18.02
CA ILE A 49 -13.99 7.36 -17.00
C ILE A 49 -13.02 6.29 -17.53
N THR A 50 -11.79 6.30 -17.03
CA THR A 50 -10.77 5.29 -17.32
C THR A 50 -10.69 4.19 -16.26
N THR A 51 -11.15 4.49 -15.04
CA THR A 51 -11.26 3.50 -13.97
C THR A 51 -12.70 3.44 -13.48
N ARG A 52 -13.44 2.41 -13.93
CA ARG A 52 -14.83 2.23 -13.57
C ARG A 52 -15.02 1.96 -12.07
N ARG A 53 -16.22 2.21 -11.56
CA ARG A 53 -16.66 1.88 -10.19
C ARG A 53 -15.88 2.61 -9.10
N ARG A 54 -15.38 3.79 -9.39
CA ARG A 54 -14.79 4.73 -8.45
C ARG A 54 -15.71 5.92 -8.25
N GLY A 55 -15.73 6.47 -7.03
CA GLY A 55 -16.46 7.67 -6.71
C GLY A 55 -17.33 7.54 -5.46
N GLY A 56 -17.80 8.66 -4.97
CA GLY A 56 -18.42 8.78 -3.65
C GLY A 56 -17.42 8.45 -2.54
N GLY A 57 -17.96 7.97 -1.43
CA GLY A 57 -17.15 7.64 -0.27
C GLY A 57 -16.99 8.81 0.69
N HIS A 58 -16.36 8.53 1.83
CA HIS A 58 -16.14 9.52 2.88
C HIS A 58 -15.12 10.57 2.44
N LYS A 59 -15.34 11.86 2.78
CA LYS A 59 -14.37 12.95 2.56
C LYS A 59 -13.07 12.64 3.30
N LYS A 60 -11.93 12.84 2.63
CA LYS A 60 -10.60 12.54 3.17
C LYS A 60 -9.69 13.75 3.04
N ARG A 61 -8.77 13.89 3.98
CA ARG A 61 -7.60 14.76 3.84
C ARG A 61 -6.40 13.91 3.48
N TYR A 62 -5.54 14.42 2.61
CA TYR A 62 -4.25 13.80 2.31
C TYR A 62 -3.24 14.18 3.41
N ARG A 63 -2.40 13.20 3.83
CA ARG A 63 -1.25 13.43 4.70
C ARG A 63 -0.01 13.45 3.83
N LYS A 64 0.77 14.50 3.96
CA LYS A 64 2.07 14.62 3.30
C LYS A 64 3.06 13.75 4.05
N LEU A 65 3.44 12.62 3.47
CA LEU A 65 4.41 11.71 4.05
C LEU A 65 5.77 11.96 3.43
N ASP A 66 6.79 11.90 4.26
CA ASP A 66 8.18 11.87 3.82
C ASP A 66 8.55 10.44 3.38
N PHE A 67 8.50 10.21 2.06
CA PHE A 67 8.95 8.97 1.46
C PHE A 67 10.44 8.99 1.10
N LYS A 68 11.07 10.16 1.11
CA LYS A 68 12.47 10.32 0.73
C LYS A 68 13.41 10.13 1.90
N ARG A 69 12.97 10.52 3.12
CA ARG A 69 13.82 10.54 4.31
C ARG A 69 15.11 11.33 4.06
N SER A 70 14.96 12.52 3.49
CA SER A 70 16.08 13.35 3.01
C SER A 70 16.81 14.10 4.10
N ARG A 71 16.29 14.14 5.33
CA ARG A 71 16.96 14.75 6.49
C ARG A 71 17.87 13.72 7.12
N TRP A 72 19.14 13.77 6.74
CA TRP A 72 20.14 12.84 7.19
C TRP A 72 20.80 13.29 8.48
N ASP A 73 21.19 12.31 9.30
CA ASP A 73 21.95 12.46 10.54
C ASP A 73 21.29 13.33 11.62
N ILE A 74 19.99 13.63 11.44
CA ILE A 74 19.17 14.32 12.44
C ILE A 74 18.24 13.28 13.07
N SER A 75 18.37 13.12 14.40
CA SER A 75 17.50 12.23 15.16
C SER A 75 16.08 12.81 15.25
N ALA A 76 15.09 11.95 15.16
CA ALA A 76 13.69 12.32 15.34
C ALA A 76 13.02 11.38 16.33
N THR A 77 12.19 11.92 17.20
CA THR A 77 11.40 11.15 18.17
C THR A 77 9.99 10.93 17.63
N VAL A 78 9.47 9.72 17.78
CA VAL A 78 8.08 9.39 17.42
C VAL A 78 7.15 9.98 18.47
N GLU A 79 6.35 10.97 18.10
CA GLU A 79 5.36 11.56 19.00
C GLU A 79 4.12 10.68 19.16
N ARG A 80 3.60 10.19 18.05
CA ARG A 80 2.37 9.40 18.02
C ARG A 80 2.19 8.59 16.76
N LEU A 81 1.37 7.54 16.84
CA LEU A 81 0.93 6.74 15.69
C LEU A 81 -0.48 7.16 15.27
N GLU A 82 -0.73 7.31 13.99
CA GLU A 82 -2.01 7.78 13.46
C GLU A 82 -2.59 6.83 12.41
N TYR A 83 -3.93 6.84 12.34
CA TYR A 83 -4.67 6.22 11.24
C TYR A 83 -4.72 7.15 10.03
N ASP A 84 -4.31 6.67 8.85
CA ASP A 84 -4.47 7.39 7.58
C ASP A 84 -5.57 6.74 6.72
N PRO A 85 -6.65 7.47 6.36
CA PRO A 85 -7.71 6.94 5.50
C PRO A 85 -7.28 6.75 4.03
N ASN A 86 -6.12 7.24 3.63
CA ASN A 86 -5.63 7.18 2.25
C ASN A 86 -4.81 5.93 1.96
N ARG A 87 -4.34 5.25 3.02
CA ARG A 87 -3.52 4.05 2.91
C ARG A 87 -3.95 2.95 3.88
N SER A 88 -3.43 1.78 3.68
CA SER A 88 -3.70 0.65 4.56
C SER A 88 -2.77 0.60 5.77
N ALA A 89 -1.55 1.11 5.66
CA ALA A 89 -0.57 1.21 6.74
C ALA A 89 -0.95 2.32 7.72
N PHE A 90 -0.48 2.22 8.97
CA PHE A 90 -0.45 3.35 9.89
C PHE A 90 0.72 4.26 9.57
N ILE A 91 0.64 5.50 10.04
CA ILE A 91 1.68 6.51 9.91
C ILE A 91 2.15 6.93 11.30
N ALA A 92 3.39 7.38 11.39
CA ALA A 92 3.96 7.94 12.60
C ALA A 92 4.22 9.44 12.37
N LEU A 93 3.80 10.27 13.31
CA LEU A 93 4.26 11.65 13.41
C LEU A 93 5.58 11.62 14.16
N ILE A 94 6.61 12.12 13.52
CA ILE A 94 7.95 12.26 14.11
C ILE A 94 8.28 13.74 14.27
N LYS A 95 9.01 14.07 15.34
CA LYS A 95 9.55 15.38 15.61
C LYS A 95 11.08 15.30 15.60
N TYR A 96 11.68 16.04 14.71
CA TYR A 96 13.13 16.17 14.64
C TYR A 96 13.66 17.01 15.81
N GLU A 97 14.95 16.89 16.13
CA GLU A 97 15.58 17.65 17.22
C GLU A 97 15.52 19.16 17.00
N ASP A 98 15.46 19.62 15.75
CA ASP A 98 15.24 21.01 15.36
C ASP A 98 13.78 21.50 15.48
N GLY A 99 12.87 20.63 15.94
CA GLY A 99 11.47 20.94 16.15
C GLY A 99 10.57 20.72 14.94
N GLU A 100 11.10 20.42 13.75
CA GLU A 100 10.27 20.17 12.56
C GLU A 100 9.51 18.84 12.66
N LEU A 101 8.26 18.86 12.19
CA LEU A 101 7.38 17.69 12.18
C LEU A 101 7.34 17.04 10.80
N ALA A 102 7.32 15.71 10.74
CA ALA A 102 7.09 14.96 9.51
C ALA A 102 6.26 13.70 9.75
N TYR A 103 5.52 13.26 8.72
CA TYR A 103 4.89 11.95 8.73
C TYR A 103 5.75 10.93 8.00
N ILE A 104 5.92 9.75 8.60
CA ILE A 104 6.54 8.60 7.96
C ILE A 104 5.59 7.39 7.96
N ILE A 105 5.87 6.38 7.12
CA ILE A 105 5.19 5.09 7.25
C ILE A 105 5.65 4.45 8.55
N ALA A 106 4.72 4.08 9.42
CA ALA A 106 5.05 3.40 10.65
C ALA A 106 5.45 1.95 10.38
N PRO A 107 6.67 1.50 10.72
CA PRO A 107 7.01 0.09 10.74
C PRO A 107 6.28 -0.65 11.86
N GLN A 108 6.33 -1.98 11.81
CA GLN A 108 5.88 -2.83 12.92
C GLN A 108 6.71 -2.56 14.17
N ARG A 109 6.07 -2.62 15.34
CA ARG A 109 6.69 -2.46 16.67
C ARG A 109 7.24 -1.07 16.97
N LEU A 110 7.04 -0.09 16.11
CA LEU A 110 7.37 1.30 16.42
C LEU A 110 6.36 1.82 17.43
N MET A 111 6.85 2.46 18.50
CA MET A 111 6.05 3.03 19.59
C MET A 111 6.31 4.54 19.74
N PRO A 112 5.36 5.29 20.33
CA PRO A 112 5.65 6.65 20.75
C PRO A 112 6.83 6.69 21.72
N GLY A 113 7.72 7.67 21.55
CA GLY A 113 8.97 7.80 22.30
C GLY A 113 10.19 7.15 21.63
N ASP A 114 10.01 6.26 20.67
CA ASP A 114 11.13 5.68 19.91
C ASP A 114 11.86 6.75 19.11
N LYS A 115 13.17 6.59 18.97
CA LYS A 115 14.01 7.44 18.12
C LYS A 115 14.20 6.78 16.75
N VAL A 116 14.07 7.57 15.69
CA VAL A 116 14.32 7.16 14.31
C VAL A 116 15.27 8.16 13.63
N ILE A 117 16.18 7.65 12.85
CA ILE A 117 17.16 8.46 12.12
C ILE A 117 17.26 7.98 10.67
N ALA A 118 17.60 8.88 9.77
CA ALA A 118 17.99 8.57 8.40
C ALA A 118 19.42 9.07 8.21
N GLY A 119 20.26 8.29 7.56
CA GLY A 119 21.64 8.67 7.33
C GLY A 119 22.35 7.67 6.42
N GLU A 120 23.62 7.92 6.16
CA GLU A 120 24.41 7.03 5.33
C GLU A 120 24.66 5.69 6.02
N LYS A 121 25.01 5.73 7.30
CA LYS A 121 25.29 4.54 8.13
C LYS A 121 24.66 4.72 9.50
N VAL A 122 23.56 4.05 9.74
CA VAL A 122 22.81 4.11 10.99
C VAL A 122 22.53 2.71 11.54
N ASP A 123 22.14 2.61 12.81
CA ASP A 123 21.78 1.33 13.43
C ASP A 123 20.66 0.60 12.70
N VAL A 124 20.73 -0.73 12.68
CA VAL A 124 19.71 -1.60 12.09
C VAL A 124 18.53 -1.73 13.05
N LYS A 125 17.78 -0.62 13.23
CA LYS A 125 16.56 -0.56 14.06
C LYS A 125 15.33 -0.25 13.20
N PRO A 126 14.14 -0.81 13.52
CA PRO A 126 12.90 -0.50 12.78
C PRO A 126 12.63 1.00 12.73
N GLY A 127 12.39 1.54 11.53
CA GLY A 127 12.14 2.97 11.32
C GLY A 127 13.36 3.76 10.85
N ASN A 128 14.57 3.27 11.07
CA ASN A 128 15.77 3.89 10.52
C ASN A 128 15.85 3.67 9.01
N ALA A 129 16.38 4.66 8.31
CA ALA A 129 16.52 4.63 6.86
C ALA A 129 17.97 4.89 6.44
N MET A 130 18.45 4.09 5.49
CA MET A 130 19.80 4.24 4.94
C MET A 130 19.87 3.68 3.52
N PRO A 131 20.91 4.00 2.74
CA PRO A 131 21.18 3.35 1.46
C PRO A 131 21.36 1.83 1.65
N MET A 132 20.82 1.05 0.69
CA MET A 132 20.89 -0.42 0.77
C MET A 132 22.33 -0.94 0.74
N THR A 133 23.31 -0.14 0.29
CA THR A 133 24.73 -0.42 0.36
C THR A 133 25.16 -0.78 1.78
N ASN A 134 24.64 -0.06 2.77
CA ASN A 134 25.02 -0.17 4.18
C ASN A 134 24.11 -1.10 5.01
N ILE A 135 22.97 -1.54 4.43
CA ILE A 135 22.07 -2.48 5.12
C ILE A 135 22.63 -3.90 5.04
N PRO A 136 22.73 -4.67 6.13
CA PRO A 136 23.16 -6.07 6.10
C PRO A 136 22.25 -6.94 5.23
N VAL A 137 22.85 -7.92 4.54
CA VAL A 137 22.11 -8.93 3.77
C VAL A 137 21.23 -9.75 4.73
N GLY A 138 20.06 -10.16 4.26
CA GLY A 138 19.05 -10.86 5.07
C GLY A 138 18.05 -9.92 5.76
N THR A 139 18.36 -8.63 5.88
CA THR A 139 17.51 -7.66 6.57
C THR A 139 16.17 -7.49 5.86
N ILE A 140 15.10 -7.36 6.67
CA ILE A 140 13.74 -7.02 6.21
C ILE A 140 13.64 -5.50 6.14
N ILE A 141 13.22 -4.99 4.98
CA ILE A 141 13.12 -3.57 4.68
C ILE A 141 11.76 -3.23 4.06
N HIS A 142 11.39 -1.96 4.10
CA HIS A 142 10.20 -1.40 3.46
C HIS A 142 10.49 -0.01 2.90
N ASN A 143 9.50 0.62 2.28
CA ASN A 143 9.63 1.97 1.69
C ASN A 143 10.88 2.11 0.81
N VAL A 144 11.13 1.12 -0.04
CA VAL A 144 12.36 1.03 -0.84
C VAL A 144 12.23 1.91 -2.09
N GLU A 145 13.26 2.68 -2.39
CA GLU A 145 13.37 3.45 -3.63
C GLU A 145 13.64 2.55 -4.84
N MET A 146 13.20 2.99 -5.99
CA MET A 146 13.53 2.37 -7.29
C MET A 146 14.58 3.15 -8.08
N LYS A 147 14.72 4.43 -7.75
CA LYS A 147 15.72 5.35 -8.29
C LYS A 147 16.21 6.21 -7.15
N VAL A 148 17.49 6.51 -7.11
CA VAL A 148 18.09 7.34 -6.07
C VAL A 148 17.38 8.69 -5.99
N GLY A 149 16.99 9.12 -4.79
CA GLY A 149 16.34 10.39 -4.48
C GLY A 149 14.89 10.53 -4.95
N ALA A 150 14.29 9.49 -5.56
CA ALA A 150 12.90 9.55 -6.02
C ALA A 150 11.87 9.30 -4.90
N GLY A 151 12.32 8.87 -3.74
CA GLY A 151 11.47 8.45 -2.62
C GLY A 151 11.00 7.01 -2.74
N GLY A 152 10.69 6.39 -1.62
CA GLY A 152 10.29 4.99 -1.53
C GLY A 152 9.01 4.69 -2.32
N GLN A 153 9.01 3.61 -3.07
CA GLN A 153 7.88 3.17 -3.91
C GLN A 153 7.48 1.72 -3.64
N ILE A 154 8.41 0.87 -3.24
CA ILE A 154 8.20 -0.55 -3.00
C ILE A 154 7.87 -0.77 -1.51
N ALA A 155 7.00 -1.73 -1.21
CA ALA A 155 6.61 -2.14 0.15
C ALA A 155 6.15 -0.97 1.05
N ARG A 156 5.05 -0.30 0.65
CA ARG A 156 4.42 0.79 1.41
C ARG A 156 3.04 0.44 1.97
N SER A 157 2.49 -0.70 1.57
CA SER A 157 1.17 -1.14 2.04
C SER A 157 1.27 -1.88 3.37
N ALA A 158 0.16 -1.95 4.11
CA ALA A 158 0.08 -2.65 5.38
C ALA A 158 0.65 -4.08 5.32
N GLY A 159 1.50 -4.42 6.28
CA GLY A 159 2.09 -5.75 6.43
C GLY A 159 3.09 -6.14 5.33
N THR A 160 3.37 -5.27 4.35
CA THR A 160 4.33 -5.60 3.30
C THR A 160 5.76 -5.38 3.76
N SER A 161 6.65 -6.20 3.21
CA SER A 161 8.08 -6.10 3.41
C SER A 161 8.81 -6.65 2.19
N VAL A 162 10.09 -6.38 2.12
CA VAL A 162 11.04 -6.88 1.13
C VAL A 162 12.26 -7.38 1.88
N GLN A 163 12.84 -8.49 1.46
CA GLN A 163 14.08 -8.99 2.02
C GLN A 163 15.24 -8.63 1.08
N LEU A 164 16.29 -8.04 1.63
CA LEU A 164 17.56 -7.84 0.95
C LEU A 164 18.31 -9.18 0.91
N VAL A 165 18.43 -9.77 -0.29
CA VAL A 165 18.99 -11.13 -0.44
C VAL A 165 20.47 -11.11 -0.70
N ALA A 166 20.93 -10.19 -1.55
CA ALA A 166 22.33 -10.05 -1.91
C ALA A 166 22.63 -8.63 -2.38
N LYS A 167 23.90 -8.29 -2.38
CA LYS A 167 24.46 -7.07 -2.98
C LYS A 167 25.61 -7.46 -3.89
N ASP A 168 25.59 -6.98 -5.12
CA ASP A 168 26.61 -7.29 -6.11
C ASP A 168 26.74 -6.16 -7.12
N GLN A 169 27.96 -5.80 -7.51
CA GLN A 169 28.29 -4.82 -8.55
C GLN A 169 27.48 -3.51 -8.48
N GLY A 170 27.28 -2.96 -7.28
CA GLY A 170 26.51 -1.74 -7.06
C GLY A 170 24.97 -1.91 -7.13
N TYR A 171 24.47 -3.14 -7.19
CA TYR A 171 23.04 -3.47 -7.16
C TYR A 171 22.69 -4.29 -5.93
N ALA A 172 21.47 -4.06 -5.45
CA ALA A 172 20.83 -4.82 -4.38
C ALA A 172 19.79 -5.77 -4.97
N GLN A 173 19.83 -7.05 -4.59
CA GLN A 173 18.84 -8.06 -4.97
C GLN A 173 17.73 -8.12 -3.91
N LEU A 174 16.51 -7.88 -4.33
CA LEU A 174 15.34 -7.75 -3.47
C LEU A 174 14.34 -8.86 -3.72
N ARG A 175 14.05 -9.64 -2.68
CA ARG A 175 12.97 -10.62 -2.68
C ARG A 175 11.67 -9.95 -2.24
N MET A 176 10.76 -9.79 -3.18
CA MET A 176 9.45 -9.17 -2.96
C MET A 176 8.49 -10.12 -2.24
N ALA A 177 7.46 -9.58 -1.60
CA ALA A 177 6.39 -10.39 -0.99
C ALA A 177 5.69 -11.36 -1.97
N SER A 178 5.72 -11.07 -3.27
CA SER A 178 5.19 -11.95 -4.34
C SER A 178 6.12 -13.13 -4.68
N GLY A 179 7.32 -13.18 -4.11
CA GLY A 179 8.37 -14.13 -4.48
C GLY A 179 9.19 -13.74 -5.71
N GLU A 180 8.89 -12.62 -6.38
CA GLU A 180 9.72 -12.04 -7.43
C GLU A 180 11.07 -11.58 -6.85
N ILE A 181 12.17 -11.88 -7.51
CA ILE A 181 13.50 -11.32 -7.20
C ILE A 181 13.83 -10.29 -8.28
N ARG A 182 14.08 -9.08 -7.85
CA ARG A 182 14.51 -7.99 -8.75
C ARG A 182 15.68 -7.22 -8.20
N ILE A 183 16.39 -6.56 -9.09
CA ILE A 183 17.54 -5.71 -8.76
C ILE A 183 17.15 -4.23 -8.75
N VAL A 184 17.76 -3.51 -7.84
CA VAL A 184 17.69 -2.06 -7.71
C VAL A 184 19.11 -1.55 -7.41
N ARG A 185 19.45 -0.31 -7.75
CA ARG A 185 20.76 0.26 -7.37
C ARG A 185 20.94 0.21 -5.86
N ALA A 186 22.11 -0.18 -5.38
CA ALA A 186 22.39 -0.31 -3.96
C ALA A 186 22.37 1.05 -3.22
N GLU A 187 22.64 2.15 -3.93
CA GLU A 187 22.55 3.53 -3.41
C GLU A 187 21.12 3.96 -3.05
N CYS A 188 20.09 3.25 -3.54
CA CYS A 188 18.69 3.57 -3.25
C CYS A 188 18.39 3.41 -1.76
N MET A 189 17.66 4.38 -1.20
CA MET A 189 17.24 4.38 0.20
C MET A 189 16.20 3.30 0.49
N ALA A 190 16.28 2.74 1.68
CA ALA A 190 15.27 1.84 2.23
C ALA A 190 15.12 2.07 3.74
N THR A 191 13.94 1.77 4.27
CA THR A 191 13.66 1.83 5.71
C THR A 191 13.64 0.42 6.29
N ILE A 192 14.25 0.24 7.45
CA ILE A 192 14.39 -1.06 8.13
C ILE A 192 13.06 -1.45 8.77
N GLY A 193 12.73 -2.75 8.68
CA GLY A 193 11.53 -3.35 9.24
C GLY A 193 10.42 -3.62 8.22
N ALA A 194 9.34 -4.22 8.66
CA ALA A 194 8.11 -4.43 7.89
C ALA A 194 7.09 -3.34 8.20
N VAL A 195 6.18 -3.07 7.26
CA VAL A 195 5.12 -2.07 7.44
C VAL A 195 4.09 -2.54 8.47
N SER A 196 3.60 -1.62 9.28
CA SER A 196 2.56 -1.84 10.30
C SER A 196 1.23 -2.35 9.74
N ASN A 197 0.29 -2.70 10.64
CA ASN A 197 -1.09 -3.09 10.33
C ASN A 197 -1.20 -4.36 9.47
N GLN A 198 -0.41 -5.40 9.78
CA GLN A 198 -0.40 -6.67 9.05
C GLN A 198 -1.80 -7.31 8.96
N ASP A 199 -2.61 -7.20 10.01
CA ASP A 199 -3.96 -7.76 10.08
C ASP A 199 -4.98 -7.09 9.15
N LYS A 200 -4.59 -6.02 8.45
CA LYS A 200 -5.44 -5.35 7.46
C LYS A 200 -5.95 -6.29 6.36
N ALA A 201 -5.22 -7.34 6.03
CA ALA A 201 -5.63 -8.34 5.05
C ALA A 201 -6.82 -9.19 5.52
N ASN A 202 -6.96 -9.38 6.83
CA ASN A 202 -7.92 -10.27 7.47
C ASN A 202 -9.27 -9.60 7.79
N ILE A 203 -9.44 -8.30 7.50
CA ILE A 203 -10.68 -7.57 7.78
C ILE A 203 -11.83 -8.05 6.89
N LYS A 204 -13.02 -8.09 7.49
CA LYS A 204 -14.28 -8.33 6.78
C LYS A 204 -15.19 -7.11 6.93
N LEU A 205 -15.67 -6.58 5.82
CA LEU A 205 -16.44 -5.33 5.84
C LEU A 205 -17.88 -5.50 6.36
N GLY A 206 -18.41 -6.70 6.37
CA GLY A 206 -19.73 -7.05 6.90
C GLY A 206 -20.90 -6.60 6.04
N LYS A 207 -20.86 -5.43 5.41
CA LYS A 207 -21.96 -4.91 4.57
C LYS A 207 -21.46 -4.14 3.33
N ALA A 208 -22.30 -4.10 2.30
CA ALA A 208 -22.00 -3.39 1.04
C ALA A 208 -21.80 -1.89 1.24
N GLY A 209 -22.53 -1.27 2.16
CA GLY A 209 -22.40 0.15 2.49
C GLY A 209 -20.98 0.55 2.91
N ARG A 210 -20.23 -0.33 3.60
CA ARG A 210 -18.82 -0.06 3.93
C ARG A 210 -17.93 0.04 2.70
N LYS A 211 -18.19 -0.75 1.65
CA LYS A 211 -17.50 -0.61 0.36
C LYS A 211 -17.81 0.74 -0.29
N ARG A 212 -19.07 1.22 -0.18
CA ARG A 212 -19.46 2.53 -0.67
C ARG A 212 -18.73 3.66 0.07
N TRP A 213 -18.58 3.56 1.38
CA TRP A 213 -17.80 4.53 2.19
C TRP A 213 -16.34 4.59 1.78
N LEU A 214 -15.78 3.49 1.28
CA LEU A 214 -14.42 3.44 0.74
C LEU A 214 -14.31 3.97 -0.70
N GLY A 215 -15.39 4.51 -1.28
CA GLY A 215 -15.41 5.03 -2.65
C GLY A 215 -15.50 3.96 -3.74
N LYS A 216 -15.90 2.75 -3.39
CA LYS A 216 -16.13 1.65 -4.35
C LYS A 216 -17.61 1.55 -4.68
N ARG A 217 -17.98 1.87 -5.91
CA ARG A 217 -19.36 1.73 -6.41
C ARG A 217 -19.69 0.26 -6.71
N PRO A 218 -20.99 -0.10 -6.76
CA PRO A 218 -21.43 -1.43 -7.14
C PRO A 218 -20.92 -1.84 -8.53
N SER A 219 -20.86 -3.13 -8.73
CA SER A 219 -20.32 -3.76 -9.94
C SER A 219 -21.33 -4.75 -10.48
N VAL A 220 -21.77 -4.55 -11.70
CA VAL A 220 -22.60 -5.51 -12.44
C VAL A 220 -21.71 -6.59 -13.03
N ARG A 221 -22.13 -7.85 -12.96
CA ARG A 221 -21.45 -8.99 -13.57
C ARG A 221 -21.69 -8.97 -15.10
N GLY A 222 -20.68 -9.37 -15.89
CA GLY A 222 -20.82 -9.42 -17.34
C GLY A 222 -21.96 -10.32 -17.84
N VAL A 223 -22.26 -11.41 -17.12
CA VAL A 223 -23.37 -12.32 -17.42
C VAL A 223 -24.76 -11.66 -17.28
N ALA A 224 -24.85 -10.58 -16.48
CA ALA A 224 -26.12 -9.85 -16.30
C ALA A 224 -26.19 -8.60 -17.20
N MET A 225 -25.40 -8.55 -18.24
CA MET A 225 -25.39 -7.47 -19.25
C MET A 225 -25.91 -7.99 -20.58
N ASN A 226 -26.19 -7.08 -21.50
CA ASN A 226 -26.52 -7.41 -22.89
C ASN A 226 -25.25 -7.81 -23.67
N PRO A 227 -25.39 -8.55 -24.80
CA PRO A 227 -24.27 -8.96 -25.65
C PRO A 227 -23.39 -7.81 -26.12
N VAL A 228 -23.97 -6.64 -26.37
CA VAL A 228 -23.24 -5.42 -26.78
C VAL A 228 -22.31 -4.88 -25.68
N ASP A 229 -22.64 -5.10 -24.40
CA ASP A 229 -21.90 -4.53 -23.26
C ASP A 229 -20.79 -5.45 -22.76
N HIS A 230 -20.94 -6.75 -22.93
CA HIS A 230 -19.99 -7.73 -22.43
C HIS A 230 -20.03 -9.05 -23.21
N PRO A 231 -18.86 -9.67 -23.49
CA PRO A 231 -18.80 -10.99 -24.18
C PRO A 231 -19.49 -12.15 -23.44
N HIS A 232 -19.86 -11.99 -22.19
CA HIS A 232 -20.66 -12.94 -21.40
C HIS A 232 -22.14 -12.53 -21.32
N GLY A 233 -22.54 -11.48 -21.99
CA GLY A 233 -23.92 -10.98 -21.99
C GLY A 233 -24.84 -11.80 -22.88
N GLY A 234 -26.12 -11.65 -22.65
CA GLY A 234 -27.19 -12.30 -23.43
C GLY A 234 -27.76 -13.55 -22.77
N GLY A 235 -28.68 -14.19 -23.51
CA GLY A 235 -29.42 -15.36 -23.08
C GLY A 235 -30.74 -15.02 -22.39
N GLU A 236 -31.60 -16.03 -22.25
CA GLU A 236 -32.89 -15.92 -21.56
C GLU A 236 -32.73 -16.41 -20.10
N GLY A 237 -33.27 -15.61 -19.17
CA GLY A 237 -33.25 -15.95 -17.74
C GLY A 237 -31.85 -16.06 -17.14
N ARG A 238 -31.62 -17.09 -16.32
CA ARG A 238 -30.36 -17.29 -15.62
C ARG A 238 -29.39 -18.14 -16.46
N THR A 239 -28.65 -17.50 -17.35
CA THR A 239 -27.65 -18.15 -18.22
C THR A 239 -26.27 -18.22 -17.59
N SER A 240 -25.43 -19.13 -18.08
CA SER A 240 -23.99 -19.20 -17.79
C SER A 240 -23.20 -18.28 -18.73
N GLY A 241 -21.88 -18.13 -18.48
CA GLY A 241 -21.03 -17.26 -19.32
C GLY A 241 -20.78 -17.77 -20.74
N GLY A 242 -21.12 -19.02 -21.07
CA GLY A 242 -21.02 -19.63 -22.40
C GLY A 242 -19.62 -19.78 -23.00
N ARG A 243 -18.57 -19.26 -22.33
CA ARG A 243 -17.18 -19.24 -22.80
C ARG A 243 -16.19 -19.09 -21.64
N HIS A 244 -14.90 -19.22 -21.93
CA HIS A 244 -13.85 -18.93 -20.95
C HIS A 244 -13.97 -17.51 -20.39
N PRO A 245 -13.66 -17.28 -19.08
CA PRO A 245 -13.80 -15.96 -18.47
C PRO A 245 -12.92 -14.91 -19.16
N VAL A 246 -13.56 -13.86 -19.65
CA VAL A 246 -12.91 -12.73 -20.33
C VAL A 246 -13.32 -11.40 -19.71
N THR A 247 -12.51 -10.36 -19.97
CA THR A 247 -12.84 -8.97 -19.64
C THR A 247 -13.89 -8.42 -20.63
N PRO A 248 -14.49 -7.24 -20.38
CA PRO A 248 -15.35 -6.57 -21.35
C PRO A 248 -14.72 -6.33 -22.73
N TRP A 249 -13.41 -6.32 -22.80
CA TRP A 249 -12.62 -6.16 -24.04
C TRP A 249 -12.18 -7.51 -24.66
N GLY A 250 -12.75 -8.63 -24.22
CA GLY A 250 -12.43 -9.96 -24.74
C GLY A 250 -11.12 -10.57 -24.28
N VAL A 251 -10.38 -9.90 -23.39
CA VAL A 251 -9.08 -10.41 -22.89
C VAL A 251 -9.31 -11.49 -21.83
N SER A 252 -8.67 -12.65 -21.98
CA SER A 252 -8.74 -13.74 -20.98
C SER A 252 -8.34 -13.24 -19.59
N THR A 253 -9.17 -13.57 -18.57
CA THR A 253 -8.93 -13.19 -17.17
C THR A 253 -8.09 -14.21 -16.41
N LYS A 254 -7.95 -15.45 -16.92
CA LYS A 254 -7.17 -16.51 -16.31
C LYS A 254 -5.92 -16.81 -17.15
N GLY A 255 -4.79 -16.94 -16.48
CA GLY A 255 -3.53 -17.40 -17.07
C GLY A 255 -2.78 -16.40 -17.96
N LYS A 256 -3.44 -15.40 -18.53
CA LYS A 256 -2.79 -14.42 -19.41
C LYS A 256 -1.86 -13.49 -18.62
N ARG A 257 -0.62 -13.35 -19.11
CA ARG A 257 0.34 -12.37 -18.60
C ARG A 257 -0.04 -10.99 -19.10
N THR A 258 -0.30 -10.04 -18.19
CA THR A 258 -0.76 -8.67 -18.54
C THR A 258 0.35 -7.61 -18.46
N ARG A 259 1.55 -7.97 -18.02
CA ARG A 259 2.69 -7.04 -17.95
C ARG A 259 3.17 -6.66 -19.36
N ASN A 260 3.06 -5.39 -19.71
CA ASN A 260 3.51 -4.83 -20.99
C ASN A 260 4.86 -4.09 -20.91
N ASN A 261 5.34 -3.74 -19.72
CA ASN A 261 6.59 -3.01 -19.56
C ASN A 261 7.80 -3.92 -19.79
N LYS A 262 8.30 -3.94 -21.02
CA LYS A 262 9.48 -4.73 -21.41
C LYS A 262 10.81 -4.10 -20.93
N ARG A 263 10.87 -2.77 -20.82
CA ARG A 263 12.11 -2.02 -20.46
C ARG A 263 12.72 -2.45 -19.15
N THR A 264 11.91 -2.78 -18.16
CA THR A 264 12.34 -3.17 -16.82
C THR A 264 12.44 -4.68 -16.62
N ASN A 265 12.34 -5.49 -17.69
CA ASN A 265 12.51 -6.95 -17.60
C ASN A 265 13.94 -7.31 -17.18
N LYS A 266 14.94 -6.56 -17.64
CA LYS A 266 16.35 -6.75 -17.26
C LYS A 266 16.61 -6.59 -15.74
N LEU A 267 15.71 -5.90 -15.03
CA LEU A 267 15.79 -5.73 -13.58
C LEU A 267 15.10 -6.86 -12.79
N ILE A 268 14.57 -7.89 -13.46
CA ILE A 268 13.90 -9.03 -12.83
C ILE A 268 14.76 -10.27 -13.03
N ILE A 269 15.39 -10.74 -11.97
CA ILE A 269 16.20 -11.97 -11.98
C ILE A 269 15.29 -13.19 -12.03
N ARG A 270 14.31 -13.25 -11.13
CA ARG A 270 13.36 -14.34 -11.02
C ARG A 270 11.92 -13.84 -10.88
N ARG A 271 11.06 -14.29 -11.77
CA ARG A 271 9.63 -13.97 -11.69
C ARG A 271 8.95 -14.77 -10.57
N ARG A 272 7.80 -14.28 -10.08
CA ARG A 272 6.96 -15.05 -9.16
C ARG A 272 6.60 -16.40 -9.76
N LYS A 273 6.59 -17.46 -8.97
CA LYS A 273 5.97 -18.72 -9.36
C LYS A 273 4.46 -18.51 -9.56
N LYS A 274 3.89 -19.20 -10.54
CA LYS A 274 2.43 -19.21 -10.73
C LYS A 274 1.74 -19.95 -9.61
#